data_c61d229356e94a05b8f9dbc060dca186
#
_entry.id   c61d229356e94a05b8f9dbc060dca186
#
_cell.length_a   1.000
_cell.length_b   1.000
_cell.length_c   1.000
_cell.angle_alpha   90.00
_cell.angle_beta   90.00
_cell.angle_gamma   90.00
#
_symmetry.space_group_name_H-M   'P 1'
#
loop_
_entity.id
_entity.type
_entity.pdbx_description
1 polymer ?
#
loop_
_entity_poly.entity_id
_entity_poly.type
_entity_poly.pdbx_seq_one_letter_code
_entity_poly.pdbx_strand_id
1 'polypeptide(L)'
;IAVSSHILDVSDKEKVKDLPNQVLSHHNQIDLVFNNAGLSIVGTVDEVDEDDWNFGLDILLNSVIQMTTVFLPHLEKRPEAAIVNTSSIFGLFSVPKQSIYNVGKFGVKAFTESLSLEMEMAESPIEVYCVFPGHIGTNIYSSSRFKSFEPDDAGAAIFGANAATEIEAGIQFKKNAPSSPEYAAKTILKNIKKKNKRILIGFDAHFYDLMSRLFPKSFLKIIWILPFLRNLFKSE
;
A
#
# COMPACT_ATOMS: atom_id res chain seq x y z
N ILE A 1 -21.97 -9.82 16.45
CA ILE A 1 -20.86 -10.21 15.57
C ILE A 1 -19.73 -10.67 16.45
N ALA A 2 -19.21 -11.90 16.24
CA ALA A 2 -18.04 -12.41 16.95
C ALA A 2 -16.78 -11.71 16.39
N VAL A 3 -15.87 -11.34 17.29
CA VAL A 3 -14.59 -10.71 16.94
C VAL A 3 -13.48 -11.47 17.67
N SER A 4 -12.40 -11.80 16.97
CA SER A 4 -11.14 -12.28 17.55
C SER A 4 -9.98 -11.37 17.17
N SER A 5 -8.93 -11.36 17.98
CA SER A 5 -7.70 -10.61 17.74
C SER A 5 -6.51 -11.52 17.92
N HIS A 6 -5.57 -11.46 16.96
CA HIS A 6 -4.37 -12.28 16.92
C HIS A 6 -3.16 -11.36 16.75
N ILE A 7 -2.20 -11.43 17.69
CA ILE A 7 -0.94 -10.68 17.59
C ILE A 7 0.00 -11.44 16.66
N LEU A 8 0.33 -10.84 15.55
CA LEU A 8 1.14 -11.44 14.50
C LEU A 8 2.11 -10.43 13.89
N ASP A 9 3.38 -10.81 13.80
CA ASP A 9 4.30 -10.20 12.85
C ASP A 9 4.10 -10.89 11.49
N VAL A 10 3.69 -10.12 10.49
CA VAL A 10 3.39 -10.64 9.15
C VAL A 10 4.63 -11.15 8.40
N SER A 11 5.84 -10.83 8.87
CA SER A 11 7.10 -11.37 8.34
C SER A 11 7.45 -12.74 8.94
N ASP A 12 6.81 -13.14 10.04
CA ASP A 12 7.00 -14.45 10.69
C ASP A 12 6.23 -15.53 9.92
N LYS A 13 6.93 -16.21 9.00
CA LYS A 13 6.36 -17.19 8.09
C LYS A 13 5.67 -18.35 8.80
N GLU A 14 6.22 -18.81 9.93
CA GLU A 14 5.65 -19.94 10.65
C GLU A 14 4.35 -19.56 11.37
N LYS A 15 4.29 -18.37 11.98
CA LYS A 15 3.06 -17.87 12.58
C LYS A 15 1.98 -17.56 11.55
N VAL A 16 2.38 -17.06 10.37
CA VAL A 16 1.43 -16.80 9.25
C VAL A 16 0.81 -18.12 8.79
N LYS A 17 1.55 -19.23 8.68
CA LYS A 17 1.02 -20.53 8.29
C LYS A 17 -0.09 -21.05 9.22
N ASP A 18 0.04 -20.78 10.52
CA ASP A 18 -0.95 -21.23 11.50
C ASP A 18 -2.16 -20.28 11.67
N LEU A 19 -2.06 -19.05 11.18
CA LEU A 19 -3.09 -18.05 11.35
C LEU A 19 -4.50 -18.50 10.87
N PRO A 20 -4.67 -19.18 9.73
CA PRO A 20 -5.99 -19.69 9.34
C PRO A 20 -6.63 -20.61 10.37
N ASN A 21 -5.85 -21.50 11.02
CA ASN A 21 -6.34 -22.38 12.06
C ASN A 21 -6.78 -21.59 13.30
N GLN A 22 -5.97 -20.60 13.71
CA GLN A 22 -6.32 -19.72 14.83
C GLN A 22 -7.60 -18.94 14.57
N VAL A 23 -7.78 -18.40 13.37
CA VAL A 23 -9.02 -17.69 12.99
C VAL A 23 -10.20 -18.65 12.99
N LEU A 24 -10.07 -19.83 12.38
CA LEU A 24 -11.15 -20.82 12.29
C LEU A 24 -11.51 -21.47 13.63
N SER A 25 -10.63 -21.40 14.64
CA SER A 25 -11.00 -21.84 16.00
C SER A 25 -12.03 -20.92 16.67
N HIS A 26 -12.20 -19.68 16.16
CA HIS A 26 -13.14 -18.68 16.68
C HIS A 26 -14.29 -18.38 15.71
N HIS A 27 -14.07 -18.65 14.42
CA HIS A 27 -15.00 -18.35 13.34
C HIS A 27 -15.22 -19.58 12.47
N ASN A 28 -16.45 -19.78 12.00
CA ASN A 28 -16.80 -20.97 11.21
C ASN A 28 -16.26 -20.92 9.78
N GLN A 29 -15.88 -19.74 9.28
CA GLN A 29 -15.50 -19.53 7.87
C GLN A 29 -14.68 -18.25 7.69
N ILE A 30 -14.02 -18.16 6.54
CA ILE A 30 -13.28 -16.99 6.09
C ILE A 30 -13.78 -16.65 4.68
N ASP A 31 -14.31 -15.45 4.49
CA ASP A 31 -14.87 -14.99 3.22
C ASP A 31 -14.07 -13.87 2.58
N LEU A 32 -13.26 -13.15 3.39
CA LEU A 32 -12.48 -12.00 2.93
C LEU A 32 -11.13 -11.96 3.63
N VAL A 33 -10.06 -11.81 2.87
CA VAL A 33 -8.72 -11.50 3.36
C VAL A 33 -8.32 -10.10 2.91
N PHE A 34 -7.87 -9.27 3.88
CA PHE A 34 -7.45 -7.92 3.65
C PHE A 34 -5.96 -7.78 3.98
N ASN A 35 -5.10 -7.80 2.98
CA ASN A 35 -3.66 -7.62 3.12
C ASN A 35 -3.35 -6.12 3.13
N ASN A 36 -3.25 -5.55 4.33
CA ASN A 36 -3.08 -4.11 4.53
C ASN A 36 -1.83 -3.73 5.35
N ALA A 37 -1.19 -4.67 6.02
CA ALA A 37 0.03 -4.40 6.76
C ALA A 37 1.09 -3.75 5.85
N GLY A 38 1.82 -2.78 6.38
CA GLY A 38 2.81 -2.07 5.60
C GLY A 38 3.51 -0.99 6.41
N LEU A 39 4.69 -0.65 5.96
CA LEU A 39 5.55 0.40 6.51
C LEU A 39 6.26 1.12 5.37
N SER A 40 7.03 2.16 5.68
CA SER A 40 7.95 2.78 4.74
C SER A 40 9.37 2.80 5.32
N ILE A 41 10.36 2.69 4.45
CA ILE A 41 11.78 2.93 4.76
C ILE A 41 12.22 4.04 3.83
N VAL A 42 12.68 5.15 4.43
CA VAL A 42 13.05 6.37 3.72
C VAL A 42 14.57 6.50 3.70
N GLY A 43 15.14 6.50 2.53
CA GLY A 43 16.58 6.64 2.30
C GLY A 43 16.92 6.46 0.83
N THR A 44 18.05 7.02 0.40
CA THR A 44 18.61 6.79 -0.95
C THR A 44 19.10 5.33 -1.08
N VAL A 45 19.34 4.87 -2.30
CA VAL A 45 19.75 3.47 -2.55
C VAL A 45 21.09 3.13 -1.90
N ASP A 46 21.96 4.10 -1.72
CA ASP A 46 23.27 3.96 -1.07
C ASP A 46 23.19 4.06 0.47
N GLU A 47 22.11 4.60 1.02
CA GLU A 47 21.87 4.67 2.47
C GLU A 47 21.19 3.41 3.02
N VAL A 48 20.37 2.73 2.22
CA VAL A 48 19.67 1.51 2.65
C VAL A 48 20.53 0.28 2.46
N ASP A 49 20.61 -0.56 3.48
CA ASP A 49 21.40 -1.79 3.48
C ASP A 49 20.57 -3.04 3.13
N GLU A 50 21.22 -4.21 3.12
CA GLU A 50 20.56 -5.50 2.82
C GLU A 50 19.50 -5.85 3.84
N ASP A 51 19.70 -5.53 5.11
CA ASP A 51 18.73 -5.80 6.18
C ASP A 51 17.48 -4.94 6.01
N ASP A 52 17.62 -3.68 5.60
CA ASP A 52 16.48 -2.81 5.27
C ASP A 52 15.68 -3.36 4.08
N TRP A 53 16.37 -3.84 3.04
CA TRP A 53 15.73 -4.47 1.89
C TRP A 53 14.94 -5.72 2.29
N ASN A 54 15.56 -6.63 3.03
CA ASN A 54 14.94 -7.87 3.48
C ASN A 54 13.74 -7.56 4.38
N PHE A 55 13.93 -6.73 5.41
CA PHE A 55 12.87 -6.33 6.33
C PHE A 55 11.70 -5.63 5.61
N GLY A 56 12.00 -4.69 4.73
CA GLY A 56 10.98 -3.94 4.01
C GLY A 56 10.18 -4.82 3.05
N LEU A 57 10.85 -5.66 2.25
CA LEU A 57 10.16 -6.54 1.31
C LEU A 57 9.41 -7.68 2.00
N ASP A 58 9.90 -8.18 3.14
CA ASP A 58 9.19 -9.20 3.91
C ASP A 58 7.82 -8.68 4.38
N ILE A 59 7.73 -7.41 4.80
CA ILE A 59 6.48 -6.81 5.23
C ILE A 59 5.63 -6.32 4.05
N LEU A 60 6.24 -5.68 3.04
CA LEU A 60 5.49 -5.00 1.98
C LEU A 60 4.99 -5.94 0.87
N LEU A 61 5.72 -7.03 0.59
CA LEU A 61 5.45 -7.92 -0.54
C LEU A 61 5.31 -9.38 -0.12
N ASN A 62 6.34 -9.95 0.55
CA ASN A 62 6.36 -11.37 0.88
C ASN A 62 5.21 -11.75 1.82
N SER A 63 4.85 -10.88 2.76
CA SER A 63 3.69 -11.08 3.64
C SER A 63 2.38 -11.20 2.85
N VAL A 64 2.19 -10.33 1.85
CA VAL A 64 0.97 -10.34 1.00
C VAL A 64 0.87 -11.65 0.22
N ILE A 65 1.99 -12.09 -0.37
CA ILE A 65 2.06 -13.37 -1.09
C ILE A 65 1.76 -14.53 -0.14
N GLN A 66 2.42 -14.55 1.01
CA GLN A 66 2.30 -15.64 1.98
C GLN A 66 0.89 -15.71 2.60
N MET A 67 0.35 -14.57 3.06
CA MET A 67 -1.01 -14.50 3.59
C MET A 67 -2.03 -14.97 2.55
N THR A 68 -1.90 -14.51 1.32
CA THR A 68 -2.74 -14.99 0.21
C THR A 68 -2.65 -16.50 0.07
N THR A 69 -1.44 -17.05 0.00
CA THR A 69 -1.22 -18.50 -0.20
C THR A 69 -1.82 -19.34 0.91
N VAL A 70 -1.69 -18.95 2.18
CA VAL A 70 -2.19 -19.76 3.30
C VAL A 70 -3.72 -19.69 3.44
N PHE A 71 -4.34 -18.56 3.03
CA PHE A 71 -5.78 -18.40 3.10
C PHE A 71 -6.53 -18.91 1.85
N LEU A 72 -5.86 -19.01 0.71
CA LEU A 72 -6.47 -19.42 -0.57
C LEU A 72 -7.29 -20.72 -0.45
N PRO A 73 -6.79 -21.83 0.14
CA PRO A 73 -7.55 -23.08 0.26
C PRO A 73 -8.82 -22.97 1.12
N HIS A 74 -8.90 -21.97 1.98
CA HIS A 74 -10.07 -21.71 2.82
C HIS A 74 -11.11 -20.86 2.07
N LEU A 75 -10.66 -19.92 1.27
CA LEU A 75 -11.49 -19.05 0.43
C LEU A 75 -12.13 -19.85 -0.72
N GLU A 76 -11.41 -20.80 -1.32
CA GLU A 76 -11.94 -21.68 -2.39
C GLU A 76 -13.14 -22.53 -1.96
N LYS A 77 -13.29 -22.77 -0.67
CA LYS A 77 -14.45 -23.52 -0.12
C LYS A 77 -15.72 -22.66 0.00
N ARG A 78 -15.61 -21.37 -0.30
CA ARG A 78 -16.72 -20.45 -0.18
C ARG A 78 -17.48 -20.31 -1.50
N PRO A 79 -18.81 -20.09 -1.47
CA PRO A 79 -19.56 -19.79 -2.69
C PRO A 79 -19.23 -18.41 -3.28
N GLU A 80 -18.72 -17.51 -2.46
CA GLU A 80 -18.21 -16.18 -2.83
C GLU A 80 -17.11 -15.79 -1.81
N ALA A 81 -15.96 -15.37 -2.31
CA ALA A 81 -14.85 -14.93 -1.47
C ALA A 81 -14.07 -13.78 -2.12
N ALA A 82 -13.25 -13.10 -1.32
CA ALA A 82 -12.43 -12.01 -1.83
C ALA A 82 -11.05 -11.92 -1.18
N ILE A 83 -10.08 -11.47 -1.97
CA ILE A 83 -8.75 -11.05 -1.53
C ILE A 83 -8.57 -9.59 -1.91
N VAL A 84 -8.17 -8.76 -0.95
CA VAL A 84 -7.91 -7.33 -1.15
C VAL A 84 -6.47 -7.03 -0.77
N ASN A 85 -5.65 -6.68 -1.75
CA ASN A 85 -4.24 -6.36 -1.56
C ASN A 85 -4.02 -4.86 -1.66
N THR A 86 -3.41 -4.28 -0.61
CA THR A 86 -3.12 -2.85 -0.54
C THR A 86 -1.76 -2.54 -1.17
N SER A 87 -1.78 -2.08 -2.43
CA SER A 87 -0.66 -1.45 -3.09
C SER A 87 -0.54 0.04 -2.68
N SER A 88 -0.28 0.93 -3.60
CA SER A 88 -0.16 2.39 -3.40
C SER A 88 -0.19 3.08 -4.76
N ILE A 89 -0.35 4.41 -4.79
CA ILE A 89 0.02 5.19 -5.97
C ILE A 89 1.49 4.98 -6.33
N PHE A 90 2.35 4.69 -5.35
CA PHE A 90 3.76 4.33 -5.58
C PHE A 90 3.97 2.88 -6.06
N GLY A 91 2.90 2.14 -6.32
CA GLY A 91 2.86 0.95 -7.18
C GLY A 91 2.46 1.27 -8.63
N LEU A 92 2.25 2.55 -8.97
CA LEU A 92 1.95 3.03 -10.33
C LEU A 92 3.08 3.88 -10.92
N PHE A 93 3.82 4.57 -10.07
CA PHE A 93 5.02 5.32 -10.40
C PHE A 93 5.95 5.36 -9.17
N SER A 94 7.22 5.64 -9.41
CA SER A 94 8.24 5.66 -8.35
C SER A 94 8.63 7.07 -7.96
N VAL A 95 9.03 7.22 -6.70
CA VAL A 95 9.61 8.45 -6.15
C VAL A 95 10.97 8.15 -5.52
N PRO A 96 11.90 9.10 -5.46
CA PRO A 96 13.20 8.89 -4.81
C PRO A 96 13.05 8.70 -3.30
N LYS A 97 14.10 8.18 -2.67
CA LYS A 97 14.20 7.84 -1.24
C LYS A 97 13.15 6.83 -0.75
N GLN A 98 12.41 6.18 -1.67
CA GLN A 98 11.36 5.20 -1.40
C GLN A 98 11.57 3.91 -2.21
N SER A 99 12.82 3.56 -2.55
CA SER A 99 13.11 2.44 -3.46
C SER A 99 12.50 1.12 -2.98
N ILE A 100 12.68 0.77 -1.70
CA ILE A 100 12.12 -0.45 -1.09
C ILE A 100 10.58 -0.44 -1.14
N TYR A 101 9.98 0.70 -0.78
CA TYR A 101 8.53 0.86 -0.80
C TYR A 101 7.97 0.76 -2.23
N ASN A 102 8.61 1.45 -3.19
CA ASN A 102 8.22 1.38 -4.60
C ASN A 102 8.26 -0.06 -5.11
N VAL A 103 9.38 -0.78 -4.91
CA VAL A 103 9.53 -2.18 -5.34
C VAL A 103 8.45 -3.06 -4.71
N GLY A 104 8.23 -2.95 -3.40
CA GLY A 104 7.21 -3.72 -2.70
C GLY A 104 5.81 -3.46 -3.27
N LYS A 105 5.43 -2.19 -3.48
CA LYS A 105 4.08 -1.82 -3.94
C LYS A 105 3.84 -2.10 -5.43
N PHE A 106 4.87 -2.00 -6.28
CA PHE A 106 4.82 -2.52 -7.65
C PHE A 106 4.71 -4.05 -7.66
N GLY A 107 5.45 -4.74 -6.79
CA GLY A 107 5.37 -6.19 -6.62
C GLY A 107 3.97 -6.64 -6.20
N VAL A 108 3.34 -5.98 -5.23
CA VAL A 108 1.95 -6.25 -4.82
C VAL A 108 0.98 -6.07 -5.98
N LYS A 109 1.13 -5.00 -6.77
CA LYS A 109 0.30 -4.81 -7.98
C LYS A 109 0.46 -5.96 -8.95
N ALA A 110 1.71 -6.31 -9.31
CA ALA A 110 2.00 -7.37 -10.27
C ALA A 110 1.46 -8.72 -9.80
N PHE A 111 1.70 -9.08 -8.53
CA PHE A 111 1.17 -10.31 -7.91
C PHE A 111 -0.37 -10.34 -7.95
N THR A 112 -1.02 -9.24 -7.58
CA THR A 112 -2.49 -9.15 -7.51
C THR A 112 -3.12 -9.27 -8.89
N GLU A 113 -2.53 -8.64 -9.92
CA GLU A 113 -3.02 -8.71 -11.30
C GLU A 113 -2.87 -10.15 -11.86
N SER A 114 -1.73 -10.82 -11.60
CA SER A 114 -1.54 -12.23 -11.97
C SER A 114 -2.55 -13.14 -11.29
N LEU A 115 -2.66 -13.04 -9.96
CA LEU A 115 -3.62 -13.84 -9.20
C LEU A 115 -5.06 -13.62 -9.67
N SER A 116 -5.45 -12.39 -9.98
CA SER A 116 -6.80 -12.10 -10.48
C SER A 116 -7.10 -12.84 -11.78
N LEU A 117 -6.14 -12.88 -12.70
CA LEU A 117 -6.28 -13.61 -13.96
C LEU A 117 -6.31 -15.12 -13.74
N GLU A 118 -5.48 -15.64 -12.84
CA GLU A 118 -5.47 -17.06 -12.49
C GLU A 118 -6.81 -17.52 -11.89
N MET A 119 -7.41 -16.72 -11.01
CA MET A 119 -8.73 -16.99 -10.43
C MET A 119 -9.84 -16.95 -11.50
N GLU A 120 -9.78 -16.01 -12.44
CA GLU A 120 -10.70 -15.96 -13.58
C GLU A 120 -10.57 -17.19 -14.48
N MET A 121 -9.34 -17.58 -14.83
CA MET A 121 -9.08 -18.77 -15.67
C MET A 121 -9.52 -20.07 -15.00
N ALA A 122 -9.46 -20.15 -13.68
CA ALA A 122 -9.88 -21.30 -12.88
C ALA A 122 -11.40 -21.30 -12.58
N GLU A 123 -12.17 -20.30 -13.03
CA GLU A 123 -13.56 -20.10 -12.65
C GLU A 123 -13.76 -20.11 -11.12
N SER A 124 -12.77 -19.61 -10.38
CA SER A 124 -12.76 -19.59 -8.91
C SER A 124 -13.82 -18.64 -8.37
N PRO A 125 -14.44 -18.95 -7.19
CA PRO A 125 -15.35 -18.04 -6.51
C PRO A 125 -14.64 -16.81 -5.88
N ILE A 126 -13.30 -16.71 -6.01
CA ILE A 126 -12.51 -15.69 -5.35
C ILE A 126 -12.30 -14.47 -6.26
N GLU A 127 -12.84 -13.34 -5.84
CA GLU A 127 -12.56 -12.05 -6.47
C GLU A 127 -11.30 -11.42 -5.87
N VAL A 128 -10.41 -10.92 -6.73
CA VAL A 128 -9.12 -10.34 -6.28
C VAL A 128 -9.07 -8.85 -6.62
N TYR A 129 -8.79 -8.03 -5.60
CA TYR A 129 -8.80 -6.58 -5.68
C TYR A 129 -7.44 -5.98 -5.38
N CYS A 130 -6.99 -5.04 -6.20
CA CYS A 130 -5.81 -4.22 -5.94
C CYS A 130 -6.22 -2.80 -5.56
N VAL A 131 -5.78 -2.35 -4.38
CA VAL A 131 -6.08 -1.02 -3.87
C VAL A 131 -4.86 -0.11 -4.06
N PHE A 132 -5.09 1.09 -4.58
CA PHE A 132 -4.08 2.12 -4.80
C PHE A 132 -4.45 3.39 -4.02
N PRO A 133 -4.14 3.45 -2.73
CA PRO A 133 -4.33 4.66 -1.96
C PRO A 133 -3.42 5.77 -2.47
N GLY A 134 -3.98 6.98 -2.58
CA GLY A 134 -3.23 8.21 -2.65
C GLY A 134 -2.75 8.63 -1.26
N HIS A 135 -2.71 9.92 -0.99
CA HIS A 135 -2.33 10.44 0.32
C HIS A 135 -3.50 10.32 1.31
N ILE A 136 -3.42 9.32 2.17
CA ILE A 136 -4.40 9.04 3.23
C ILE A 136 -3.82 9.43 4.59
N GLY A 137 -4.62 10.09 5.44
CA GLY A 137 -4.22 10.56 6.76
C GLY A 137 -4.03 9.46 7.81
N THR A 138 -3.09 8.55 7.55
CA THR A 138 -2.70 7.45 8.44
C THR A 138 -1.42 7.77 9.20
N ASN A 139 -0.97 6.85 10.04
CA ASN A 139 0.29 6.96 10.76
C ASN A 139 1.48 6.35 9.99
N ILE A 140 1.30 5.95 8.72
CA ILE A 140 2.34 5.24 7.96
C ILE A 140 3.67 5.99 7.94
N TYR A 141 3.63 7.32 7.75
CA TYR A 141 4.81 8.15 7.73
C TYR A 141 5.48 8.26 9.11
N SER A 142 4.69 8.45 10.18
CA SER A 142 5.20 8.48 11.56
C SER A 142 5.77 7.14 12.03
N SER A 143 5.37 6.04 11.38
CA SER A 143 5.85 4.68 11.66
C SER A 143 6.96 4.25 10.69
N SER A 144 7.43 5.16 9.83
CA SER A 144 8.50 4.89 8.87
C SER A 144 9.86 4.78 9.55
N ARG A 145 10.75 4.00 8.96
CA ARG A 145 12.18 4.00 9.33
C ARG A 145 12.90 4.97 8.42
N PHE A 146 13.58 5.95 9.00
CA PHE A 146 14.40 6.92 8.27
C PHE A 146 15.87 6.56 8.41
N LYS A 147 16.60 6.51 7.29
CA LYS A 147 18.08 6.37 7.29
C LYS A 147 18.73 7.74 7.39
N SER A 148 18.17 8.72 6.70
CA SER A 148 18.47 10.14 6.87
C SER A 148 17.19 10.94 6.75
N PHE A 149 17.10 12.05 7.45
CA PHE A 149 16.01 13.00 7.36
C PHE A 149 16.55 14.38 7.00
N GLU A 150 16.11 14.89 5.87
CA GLU A 150 16.36 16.26 5.47
C GLU A 150 15.04 17.01 5.30
N PRO A 151 14.91 18.25 5.81
CA PRO A 151 13.67 19.02 5.74
C PRO A 151 13.10 19.19 4.33
N ASP A 152 13.96 19.16 3.30
CA ASP A 152 13.61 19.32 1.88
C ASP A 152 13.40 17.98 1.14
N ASP A 153 13.27 16.88 1.85
CA ASP A 153 13.06 15.58 1.23
C ASP A 153 11.88 15.57 0.25
N ALA A 154 12.09 14.94 -0.89
CA ALA A 154 11.11 14.87 -1.99
C ALA A 154 9.78 14.26 -1.54
N GLY A 155 9.80 13.35 -0.56
CA GLY A 155 8.60 12.83 0.09
C GLY A 155 7.84 13.94 0.81
N ALA A 156 8.52 14.78 1.55
CA ALA A 156 7.96 15.95 2.20
C ALA A 156 7.43 16.97 1.19
N ALA A 157 8.14 17.18 0.09
CA ALA A 157 7.70 18.09 -0.97
C ALA A 157 6.44 17.60 -1.71
N ILE A 158 6.33 16.31 -1.98
CA ILE A 158 5.15 15.71 -2.64
C ILE A 158 3.90 15.80 -1.74
N PHE A 159 4.06 15.60 -0.44
CA PHE A 159 2.95 15.60 0.53
C PHE A 159 2.79 16.94 1.28
N GLY A 160 3.58 17.95 0.95
CA GLY A 160 3.42 19.31 1.50
C GLY A 160 3.95 19.49 2.91
N ALA A 161 4.86 18.66 3.36
CA ALA A 161 5.46 18.75 4.68
C ALA A 161 6.73 19.62 4.66
N ASN A 162 6.66 20.82 5.23
CA ASN A 162 7.85 21.58 5.64
C ASN A 162 8.05 21.28 7.13
N ALA A 163 8.86 20.29 7.46
CA ALA A 163 9.08 19.85 8.82
C ALA A 163 10.55 19.87 9.17
N ALA A 164 10.87 20.32 10.38
CA ALA A 164 12.24 20.31 10.89
C ALA A 164 12.65 18.96 11.47
N THR A 165 11.68 18.08 11.76
CA THR A 165 11.91 16.76 12.34
C THR A 165 11.01 15.70 11.69
N GLU A 166 11.41 14.43 11.79
CA GLU A 166 10.59 13.27 11.35
C GLU A 166 9.21 13.24 12.02
N ILE A 167 9.14 13.62 13.30
CA ILE A 167 7.88 13.65 14.06
C ILE A 167 6.94 14.71 13.48
N GLU A 168 7.44 15.90 13.22
CA GLU A 168 6.67 16.97 12.60
C GLU A 168 6.21 16.58 11.19
N ALA A 169 7.10 15.96 10.42
CA ALA A 169 6.77 15.47 9.08
C ALA A 169 5.62 14.46 9.12
N GLY A 170 5.62 13.53 10.09
CA GLY A 170 4.54 12.58 10.29
C GLY A 170 3.21 13.25 10.67
N ILE A 171 3.24 14.23 11.55
CA ILE A 171 2.05 15.00 11.94
C ILE A 171 1.50 15.78 10.75
N GLN A 172 2.37 16.45 9.99
CA GLN A 172 1.96 17.23 8.82
C GLN A 172 1.46 16.32 7.69
N PHE A 173 2.10 15.17 7.45
CA PHE A 173 1.63 14.17 6.50
C PHE A 173 0.17 13.79 6.80
N LYS A 174 -0.12 13.43 8.05
CA LYS A 174 -1.47 13.07 8.48
C LYS A 174 -2.46 14.22 8.35
N LYS A 175 -2.07 15.43 8.75
CA LYS A 175 -2.91 16.64 8.75
C LYS A 175 -3.23 17.13 7.33
N ASN A 176 -2.25 17.04 6.42
CA ASN A 176 -2.37 17.56 5.06
C ASN A 176 -3.00 16.54 4.09
N ALA A 177 -3.34 15.34 4.56
CA ALA A 177 -3.94 14.32 3.72
C ALA A 177 -5.33 14.75 3.22
N PRO A 178 -5.58 14.71 1.90
CA PRO A 178 -6.88 15.05 1.33
C PRO A 178 -7.95 13.99 1.59
N SER A 179 -7.56 12.79 2.04
CA SER A 179 -8.47 11.68 2.28
C SER A 179 -8.27 11.08 3.67
N SER A 180 -9.38 10.79 4.37
CA SER A 180 -9.34 10.10 5.66
C SER A 180 -9.31 8.59 5.52
N PRO A 181 -8.85 7.84 6.56
CA PRO A 181 -8.93 6.39 6.59
C PRO A 181 -10.37 5.86 6.43
N GLU A 182 -11.36 6.54 6.99
CA GLU A 182 -12.78 6.19 6.89
C GLU A 182 -13.30 6.33 5.46
N TYR A 183 -12.89 7.39 4.76
CA TYR A 183 -13.21 7.57 3.34
C TYR A 183 -12.59 6.45 2.50
N ALA A 184 -11.33 6.11 2.78
CA ALA A 184 -10.64 5.01 2.13
C ALA A 184 -11.39 3.68 2.31
N ALA A 185 -11.73 3.31 3.56
CA ALA A 185 -12.47 2.09 3.88
C ALA A 185 -13.83 2.03 3.16
N LYS A 186 -14.62 3.12 3.19
CA LYS A 186 -15.90 3.21 2.49
C LYS A 186 -15.74 3.05 0.97
N THR A 187 -14.69 3.64 0.40
CA THR A 187 -14.40 3.55 -1.03
C THR A 187 -14.05 2.13 -1.43
N ILE A 188 -13.24 1.43 -0.63
CA ILE A 188 -12.88 0.03 -0.88
C ILE A 188 -14.13 -0.85 -0.84
N LEU A 189 -14.91 -0.80 0.23
CA LEU A 189 -16.13 -1.60 0.37
C LEU A 189 -17.15 -1.35 -0.75
N LYS A 190 -17.29 -0.09 -1.19
CA LYS A 190 -18.15 0.27 -2.33
C LYS A 190 -17.66 -0.37 -3.64
N ASN A 191 -16.34 -0.40 -3.87
CA ASN A 191 -15.77 -0.98 -5.08
C ASN A 191 -15.81 -2.50 -5.08
N ILE A 192 -15.60 -3.15 -3.92
CA ILE A 192 -15.80 -4.61 -3.76
C ILE A 192 -17.23 -4.99 -4.15
N LYS A 193 -18.25 -4.30 -3.60
CA LYS A 193 -19.66 -4.52 -3.95
C LYS A 193 -19.96 -4.33 -5.45
N LYS A 194 -19.18 -3.49 -6.16
CA LYS A 194 -19.33 -3.24 -7.60
C LYS A 194 -18.45 -4.16 -8.45
N LYS A 195 -17.68 -5.05 -7.83
CA LYS A 195 -16.70 -5.92 -8.47
C LYS A 195 -15.64 -5.14 -9.30
N ASN A 196 -15.31 -3.93 -8.86
CA ASN A 196 -14.27 -3.11 -9.49
C ASN A 196 -12.90 -3.50 -8.92
N LYS A 197 -12.15 -4.30 -9.67
CA LYS A 197 -10.90 -4.94 -9.21
C LYS A 197 -9.72 -3.97 -9.02
N ARG A 198 -9.76 -2.80 -9.66
CA ARG A 198 -8.74 -1.75 -9.56
C ARG A 198 -9.30 -0.55 -8.78
N ILE A 199 -8.89 -0.40 -7.52
CA ILE A 199 -9.48 0.57 -6.59
C ILE A 199 -8.51 1.72 -6.34
N LEU A 200 -8.72 2.84 -7.00
CA LEU A 200 -8.00 4.10 -6.74
C LEU A 200 -8.71 4.88 -5.62
N ILE A 201 -7.96 5.39 -4.64
CA ILE A 201 -8.51 6.14 -3.51
C ILE A 201 -7.92 7.54 -3.44
N GLY A 202 -8.79 8.55 -3.51
CA GLY A 202 -8.41 9.95 -3.52
C GLY A 202 -8.29 10.52 -4.93
N PHE A 203 -8.51 11.83 -5.05
CA PHE A 203 -8.37 12.54 -6.32
C PHE A 203 -6.92 12.46 -6.85
N ASP A 204 -5.96 12.55 -5.96
CA ASP A 204 -4.53 12.42 -6.24
C ASP A 204 -4.20 11.07 -6.88
N ALA A 205 -4.77 9.96 -6.40
CA ALA A 205 -4.56 8.65 -7.00
C ALA A 205 -5.07 8.60 -8.45
N HIS A 206 -6.25 9.12 -8.71
CA HIS A 206 -6.80 9.20 -10.07
C HIS A 206 -5.99 10.12 -10.98
N PHE A 207 -5.56 11.26 -10.48
CA PHE A 207 -4.76 12.23 -11.21
C PHE A 207 -3.40 11.62 -11.61
N TYR A 208 -2.67 11.05 -10.65
CA TYR A 208 -1.35 10.47 -10.92
C TYR A 208 -1.43 9.20 -11.78
N ASP A 209 -2.46 8.36 -11.62
CA ASP A 209 -2.66 7.21 -12.51
C ASP A 209 -2.87 7.67 -13.96
N LEU A 210 -3.73 8.66 -14.18
CA LEU A 210 -3.98 9.21 -15.52
C LEU A 210 -2.72 9.84 -16.11
N MET A 211 -2.01 10.68 -15.34
CA MET A 211 -0.81 11.36 -15.82
C MET A 211 0.33 10.40 -16.16
N SER A 212 0.54 9.36 -15.35
CA SER A 212 1.58 8.37 -15.61
C SER A 212 1.33 7.57 -16.90
N ARG A 213 0.06 7.38 -17.28
CA ARG A 213 -0.33 6.69 -18.53
C ARG A 213 -0.26 7.59 -19.75
N LEU A 214 -0.67 8.85 -19.63
CA LEU A 214 -0.65 9.79 -20.75
C LEU A 214 0.77 10.28 -21.08
N PHE A 215 1.62 10.40 -20.09
CA PHE A 215 2.96 10.96 -20.23
C PHE A 215 4.07 10.02 -19.72
N PRO A 216 4.15 8.76 -20.18
CA PRO A 216 5.04 7.77 -19.58
C PRO A 216 6.52 8.14 -19.60
N LYS A 217 6.97 8.95 -20.60
CA LYS A 217 8.37 9.39 -20.73
C LYS A 217 8.69 10.65 -19.92
N SER A 218 7.74 11.52 -19.69
CA SER A 218 7.94 12.84 -19.06
C SER A 218 7.34 12.98 -17.68
N PHE A 219 6.49 12.05 -17.28
CA PHE A 219 5.73 12.09 -16.04
C PHE A 219 6.63 12.31 -14.80
N LEU A 220 7.70 11.53 -14.66
CA LEU A 220 8.64 11.69 -13.54
C LEU A 220 9.30 13.07 -13.52
N LYS A 221 9.62 13.63 -14.69
CA LYS A 221 10.16 15.00 -14.79
C LYS A 221 9.11 16.04 -14.38
N ILE A 222 7.86 15.84 -14.77
CA ILE A 222 6.74 16.74 -14.40
C ILE A 222 6.52 16.74 -12.88
N ILE A 223 6.53 15.57 -12.24
CA ILE A 223 6.42 15.48 -10.77
C ILE A 223 7.55 16.24 -10.07
N TRP A 224 8.78 16.18 -10.60
CA TRP A 224 9.92 16.89 -10.03
C TRP A 224 9.81 18.41 -10.20
N ILE A 225 9.28 18.88 -11.33
CA ILE A 225 9.15 20.30 -11.62
C ILE A 225 8.03 20.94 -10.76
N LEU A 226 6.93 20.24 -10.49
CA LEU A 226 5.79 20.76 -9.73
C LEU A 226 6.13 21.28 -8.32
N PRO A 227 6.92 20.58 -7.48
CA PRO A 227 7.35 21.10 -6.19
C PRO A 227 8.25 22.33 -6.32
N PHE A 228 9.14 22.37 -7.31
CA PHE A 228 9.99 23.53 -7.61
C PHE A 228 9.15 24.74 -8.02
N LEU A 229 8.18 24.58 -8.92
CA LEU A 229 7.24 25.64 -9.30
C LEU A 229 6.42 26.12 -8.09
N ARG A 230 5.95 25.21 -7.24
CA ARG A 230 5.22 25.57 -6.01
C ARG A 230 6.07 26.43 -5.08
N ASN A 231 7.36 26.17 -4.96
CA ASN A 231 8.26 26.96 -4.12
C ASN A 231 8.56 28.33 -4.73
N LEU A 232 8.61 28.46 -6.07
CA LEU A 232 8.72 29.74 -6.77
C LEU A 232 7.51 30.67 -6.55
N PHE A 233 6.30 30.12 -6.40
CA PHE A 233 5.08 30.89 -6.13
C PHE A 233 4.78 31.12 -4.63
N LYS A 234 5.59 30.56 -3.71
CA LYS A 234 5.47 30.77 -2.26
C LYS A 234 6.43 31.86 -1.71
N SER A 235 7.21 32.48 -2.56
CA SER A 235 8.16 33.54 -2.19
C SER A 235 7.59 34.97 -2.33
N GLU A 236 6.28 35.14 -2.12
CA GLU A 236 5.62 36.43 -1.87
C GLU A 236 4.90 36.45 -0.53
#